data_c3b00be1e6714d5948edfa42798c918f
#
_entry.id   c3b00be1e6714d5948edfa42798c918f
#
_cell.length_a   1.000
_cell.length_b   1.000
_cell.length_c   1.000
_cell.angle_alpha   90.00
_cell.angle_beta   90.00
_cell.angle_gamma   90.00
#
_symmetry.space_group_name_H-M   'P 1'
#
loop_
_entity.id
_entity.type
_entity.pdbx_description
1 polymer ?
#
loop_
_entity_poly.entity_id
_entity_poly.type
_entity_poly.pdbx_seq_one_letter_code
_entity_poly.pdbx_strand_id
1 'polypeptide(L)'
;MPLTNTEPTGLRYVFQPMFNREGKMIAVECLTRFAHHEPASPQDIERFFSEASESLRARILLEQIELVRQHQQWFRQNDVMVTLNVDESTLHMLHDDFIAECVKTIGCLHFEVNEFSNTLVKRTPTIDALTDKYSFW
;
A
#
# COMPACT_ATOMS: atom_id res chain seq x y z
N MET A 1 -18.14 -3.32 -7.16
CA MET A 1 -18.39 -3.21 -5.76
C MET A 1 -17.24 -2.49 -5.07
N PRO A 2 -17.53 -1.44 -4.36
CA PRO A 2 -16.45 -0.70 -3.74
C PRO A 2 -15.83 -1.48 -2.59
N LEU A 3 -14.52 -1.43 -2.50
CA LEU A 3 -13.78 -2.01 -1.40
C LEU A 3 -13.96 -1.26 -0.09
N THR A 4 -14.74 -0.23 -0.13
CA THR A 4 -15.14 0.45 1.09
C THR A 4 -15.84 -0.47 2.07
N ASN A 5 -16.25 -1.57 1.60
CA ASN A 5 -16.80 -2.60 2.38
C ASN A 5 -15.68 -3.34 3.11
N THR A 6 -15.42 -2.97 4.30
CA THR A 6 -14.28 -3.42 5.07
C THR A 6 -14.54 -4.68 5.87
N GLU A 7 -15.68 -5.35 5.65
CA GLU A 7 -16.07 -6.49 6.46
C GLU A 7 -15.03 -7.57 6.62
N PRO A 8 -14.31 -8.01 5.56
CA PRO A 8 -13.39 -9.13 5.77
C PRO A 8 -12.28 -8.83 6.75
N THR A 9 -11.83 -7.59 6.83
CA THR A 9 -10.73 -7.21 7.72
C THR A 9 -11.17 -6.30 8.87
N GLY A 10 -12.37 -5.71 8.78
CA GLY A 10 -12.79 -4.70 9.74
C GLY A 10 -12.03 -3.40 9.61
N LEU A 11 -11.40 -3.17 8.48
CA LEU A 11 -10.55 -2.02 8.24
C LEU A 11 -11.12 -1.17 7.11
N ARG A 12 -10.70 0.08 7.08
CA ARG A 12 -10.94 0.96 5.96
C ARG A 12 -9.63 1.60 5.53
N TYR A 13 -9.62 2.15 4.34
CA TYR A 13 -8.42 2.76 3.79
C TYR A 13 -8.70 4.20 3.42
N VAL A 14 -7.74 5.06 3.67
CA VAL A 14 -7.82 6.48 3.34
C VAL A 14 -6.62 6.86 2.50
N PHE A 15 -6.79 7.88 1.67
CA PHE A 15 -5.72 8.41 0.85
C PHE A 15 -5.29 9.75 1.42
N GLN A 16 -4.05 9.85 1.88
CA GLN A 16 -3.49 11.09 2.40
C GLN A 16 -2.70 11.78 1.31
N PRO A 17 -3.08 13.01 0.93
CA PRO A 17 -2.41 13.68 -0.18
C PRO A 17 -1.02 14.18 0.20
N MET A 18 -0.13 14.16 -0.79
CA MET A 18 1.21 14.73 -0.71
C MET A 18 1.35 15.80 -1.79
N PHE A 19 1.84 16.97 -1.39
CA PHE A 19 1.94 18.13 -2.27
C PHE A 19 3.41 18.49 -2.50
N ASN A 20 3.69 18.99 -3.71
CA ASN A 20 5.00 19.54 -3.98
C ASN A 20 5.10 20.98 -3.44
N ARG A 21 6.25 21.64 -3.68
CA ARG A 21 6.48 22.99 -3.17
C ARG A 21 5.54 24.03 -3.78
N GLU A 22 5.03 23.75 -4.97
CA GLU A 22 4.11 24.64 -5.67
C GLU A 22 2.65 24.43 -5.24
N GLY A 23 2.42 23.50 -4.28
CA GLY A 23 1.08 23.22 -3.79
C GLY A 23 0.27 22.28 -4.67
N LYS A 24 0.91 21.63 -5.64
CA LYS A 24 0.24 20.66 -6.49
C LYS A 24 0.29 19.28 -5.83
N MET A 25 -0.84 18.59 -5.81
CA MET A 25 -0.89 17.21 -5.32
C MET A 25 -0.21 16.28 -6.32
N ILE A 26 0.85 15.63 -5.88
CA ILE A 26 1.65 14.75 -6.75
C ILE A 26 1.44 13.28 -6.44
N ALA A 27 1.00 12.97 -5.24
CA ALA A 27 0.81 11.60 -4.81
C ALA A 27 -0.18 11.53 -3.66
N VAL A 28 -0.68 10.34 -3.41
CA VAL A 28 -1.43 10.03 -2.19
C VAL A 28 -0.83 8.78 -1.57
N GLU A 29 -0.81 8.75 -0.25
CA GLU A 29 -0.43 7.56 0.50
C GLU A 29 -1.68 6.84 0.94
N CYS A 30 -1.76 5.54 0.66
CA CYS A 30 -2.86 4.72 1.10
C CYS A 30 -2.58 4.24 2.52
N LEU A 31 -3.44 4.61 3.46
CA LEU A 31 -3.26 4.31 4.86
C LEU A 31 -4.42 3.48 5.39
N THR A 32 -4.11 2.59 6.33
CA THR A 32 -5.10 1.71 6.97
C THR A 32 -5.66 2.40 8.21
N ARG A 33 -6.97 2.28 8.42
CA ARG A 33 -7.66 2.79 9.59
C ARG A 33 -8.65 1.77 10.11
N PHE A 34 -8.97 1.83 11.38
CA PHE A 34 -10.03 0.99 11.95
C PHE A 34 -11.39 1.52 11.52
N ALA A 35 -12.26 0.61 11.07
CA ALA A 35 -13.55 1.00 10.51
C ALA A 35 -14.55 1.48 11.56
N HIS A 36 -14.48 0.92 12.76
CA HIS A 36 -15.53 1.08 13.77
C HIS A 36 -15.06 1.69 15.09
N HIS A 37 -13.85 2.19 15.14
CA HIS A 37 -13.31 2.77 16.37
C HIS A 37 -13.04 4.25 16.18
N GLU A 38 -13.07 4.97 17.32
CA GLU A 38 -12.61 6.34 17.36
C GLU A 38 -11.21 6.45 16.82
N PRO A 39 -10.76 7.64 16.44
CA PRO A 39 -9.45 7.78 15.83
C PRO A 39 -8.40 7.04 16.63
N ALA A 40 -7.83 6.03 15.99
CA ALA A 40 -6.76 5.28 16.59
C ALA A 40 -5.49 6.13 16.56
N SER A 41 -4.67 6.00 17.58
CA SER A 41 -3.36 6.63 17.56
C SER A 41 -2.46 5.92 16.55
N PRO A 42 -1.40 6.57 16.05
CA PRO A 42 -0.44 5.89 15.20
C PRO A 42 0.13 4.63 15.84
N GLN A 43 0.28 4.63 17.16
CA GLN A 43 0.77 3.48 17.91
C GLN A 43 -0.20 2.31 17.87
N ASP A 44 -1.51 2.58 17.86
CA ASP A 44 -2.52 1.53 17.78
C ASP A 44 -2.47 0.82 16.43
N ILE A 45 -2.33 1.58 15.35
CA ILE A 45 -2.19 1.02 14.02
C ILE A 45 -0.90 0.22 13.90
N GLU A 46 0.19 0.76 14.42
CA GLU A 46 1.48 0.08 14.40
C GLU A 46 1.42 -1.25 15.15
N ARG A 47 0.80 -1.24 16.33
CA ARG A 47 0.63 -2.46 17.12
C ARG A 47 -0.20 -3.48 16.37
N PHE A 48 -1.28 -3.04 15.73
CA PHE A 48 -2.13 -3.93 14.94
C PHE A 48 -1.30 -4.66 13.89
N PHE A 49 -0.49 -3.92 13.13
CA PHE A 49 0.33 -4.51 12.07
C PHE A 49 1.42 -5.42 12.62
N SER A 50 2.02 -5.07 13.76
CA SER A 50 3.06 -5.93 14.35
C SER A 50 2.49 -7.25 14.85
N GLU A 51 1.22 -7.30 15.25
CA GLU A 51 0.55 -8.49 15.74
C GLU A 51 -0.20 -9.25 14.65
N ALA A 52 -0.40 -8.65 13.48
CA ALA A 52 -1.15 -9.25 12.40
C ALA A 52 -0.40 -10.44 11.80
N SER A 53 -1.14 -11.47 11.41
CA SER A 53 -0.55 -12.61 10.71
C SER A 53 -0.11 -12.19 9.30
N GLU A 54 0.80 -12.97 8.72
CA GLU A 54 1.19 -12.75 7.32
C GLU A 54 0.00 -12.81 6.39
N SER A 55 -0.90 -13.73 6.65
CA SER A 55 -2.12 -13.91 5.86
C SER A 55 -2.99 -12.66 5.89
N LEU A 56 -3.14 -12.04 7.05
CA LEU A 56 -3.93 -10.81 7.19
C LEU A 56 -3.23 -9.65 6.51
N ARG A 57 -1.93 -9.51 6.68
CA ARG A 57 -1.16 -8.45 6.02
C ARG A 57 -1.23 -8.58 4.50
N ALA A 58 -1.15 -9.81 4.01
CA ALA A 58 -1.29 -10.10 2.59
C ALA A 58 -2.66 -9.66 2.06
N ARG A 59 -3.71 -9.98 2.81
CA ARG A 59 -5.07 -9.60 2.43
C ARG A 59 -5.22 -8.07 2.40
N ILE A 60 -4.64 -7.37 3.37
CA ILE A 60 -4.69 -5.92 3.41
C ILE A 60 -4.04 -5.33 2.16
N LEU A 61 -2.87 -5.82 1.79
CA LEU A 61 -2.19 -5.34 0.59
C LEU A 61 -3.03 -5.58 -0.66
N LEU A 62 -3.63 -6.75 -0.79
CA LEU A 62 -4.50 -7.05 -1.93
C LEU A 62 -5.73 -6.15 -1.96
N GLU A 63 -6.33 -5.87 -0.82
CA GLU A 63 -7.47 -4.95 -0.74
C GLU A 63 -7.07 -3.54 -1.17
N GLN A 64 -5.90 -3.09 -0.76
CA GLN A 64 -5.38 -1.78 -1.15
C GLN A 64 -5.12 -1.70 -2.66
N ILE A 65 -4.50 -2.73 -3.21
CA ILE A 65 -4.25 -2.79 -4.67
C ILE A 65 -5.58 -2.73 -5.43
N GLU A 66 -6.56 -3.49 -4.98
CA GLU A 66 -7.87 -3.51 -5.62
C GLU A 66 -8.59 -2.17 -5.50
N LEU A 67 -8.47 -1.50 -4.36
CA LEU A 67 -9.04 -0.17 -4.18
C LEU A 67 -8.42 0.83 -5.16
N VAL A 68 -7.10 0.81 -5.31
CA VAL A 68 -6.42 1.67 -6.26
C VAL A 68 -6.85 1.35 -7.68
N ARG A 69 -6.99 0.06 -8.00
CA ARG A 69 -7.46 -0.37 -9.33
C ARG A 69 -8.82 0.23 -9.65
N GLN A 70 -9.72 0.26 -8.68
CA GLN A 70 -11.07 0.82 -8.88
C GLN A 70 -11.04 2.32 -9.15
N HIS A 71 -10.03 3.02 -8.65
CA HIS A 71 -9.91 4.47 -8.81
C HIS A 71 -8.78 4.87 -9.75
N GLN A 72 -8.18 3.92 -10.47
CA GLN A 72 -7.00 4.17 -11.28
C GLN A 72 -7.21 5.26 -12.33
N GLN A 73 -8.40 5.32 -12.89
CA GLN A 73 -8.68 6.31 -13.94
C GLN A 73 -8.55 7.73 -13.39
N TRP A 74 -9.08 7.97 -12.20
CA TRP A 74 -8.97 9.28 -11.58
C TRP A 74 -7.51 9.65 -11.30
N PHE A 75 -6.74 8.73 -10.75
CA PHE A 75 -5.34 8.97 -10.46
C PHE A 75 -4.55 9.28 -11.72
N ARG A 76 -4.78 8.53 -12.77
CA ARG A 76 -4.07 8.71 -14.03
C ARG A 76 -4.46 10.02 -14.73
N GLN A 77 -5.74 10.36 -14.72
CA GLN A 77 -6.23 11.62 -15.32
C GLN A 77 -5.68 12.85 -14.60
N ASN A 78 -5.43 12.74 -13.31
CA ASN A 78 -4.94 13.84 -12.49
C ASN A 78 -3.43 13.79 -12.26
N ASP A 79 -2.76 12.84 -12.88
CA ASP A 79 -1.30 12.67 -12.76
C ASP A 79 -0.87 12.54 -11.29
N VAL A 80 -1.60 11.70 -10.55
CA VAL A 80 -1.36 11.46 -9.14
C VAL A 80 -0.90 10.02 -8.96
N MET A 81 0.22 9.84 -8.28
CA MET A 81 0.74 8.52 -7.93
C MET A 81 0.16 8.06 -6.60
N VAL A 82 0.12 6.75 -6.41
CA VAL A 82 -0.35 6.17 -5.15
C VAL A 82 0.76 5.35 -4.54
N THR A 83 1.06 5.59 -3.26
CA THR A 83 2.02 4.77 -2.54
C THR A 83 1.31 3.79 -1.63
N LEU A 84 1.78 2.56 -1.64
CA LEU A 84 1.34 1.51 -0.74
C LEU A 84 2.51 1.07 0.12
N ASN A 85 2.25 0.93 1.41
CA ASN A 85 3.27 0.48 2.36
C ASN A 85 3.40 -1.05 2.27
N VAL A 86 4.62 -1.53 2.19
CA VAL A 86 4.92 -2.95 2.22
C VAL A 86 5.97 -3.22 3.28
N ASP A 87 5.91 -4.42 3.85
CA ASP A 87 6.92 -4.89 4.79
C ASP A 87 7.56 -6.17 4.25
N GLU A 88 8.49 -6.70 5.01
CA GLU A 88 9.22 -7.90 4.59
C GLU A 88 8.28 -9.07 4.30
N SER A 89 7.24 -9.25 5.10
CA SER A 89 6.33 -10.38 4.93
C SER A 89 5.48 -10.25 3.68
N THR A 90 5.13 -9.03 3.28
CA THR A 90 4.31 -8.79 2.10
C THR A 90 5.13 -8.68 0.82
N LEU A 91 6.44 -8.42 0.93
CA LEU A 91 7.31 -8.39 -0.25
C LEU A 91 7.29 -9.71 -1.01
N HIS A 92 7.11 -10.83 -0.32
CA HIS A 92 7.05 -12.13 -0.97
C HIS A 92 5.90 -12.23 -1.98
N MET A 93 4.80 -11.54 -1.72
CA MET A 93 3.65 -11.55 -2.62
C MET A 93 3.96 -10.89 -3.96
N LEU A 94 4.91 -9.97 -3.98
CA LEU A 94 5.24 -9.22 -5.18
C LEU A 94 5.98 -10.08 -6.21
N HIS A 95 6.41 -11.27 -5.84
CA HIS A 95 6.96 -12.22 -6.79
C HIS A 95 5.87 -12.94 -7.59
N ASP A 96 4.62 -12.85 -7.18
CA ASP A 96 3.51 -13.49 -7.88
C ASP A 96 3.26 -12.75 -9.21
N ASP A 97 3.24 -13.52 -10.30
CA ASP A 97 3.09 -12.95 -11.64
C ASP A 97 1.73 -12.29 -11.85
N PHE A 98 0.69 -12.83 -11.23
CA PHE A 98 -0.65 -12.24 -11.32
C PHE A 98 -0.67 -10.86 -10.66
N ILE A 99 -0.08 -10.74 -9.48
CA ILE A 99 0.02 -9.46 -8.78
C ILE A 99 0.86 -8.48 -9.59
N ALA A 100 1.98 -8.90 -10.13
CA ALA A 100 2.83 -8.06 -10.96
C ALA A 100 2.07 -7.52 -12.17
N GLU A 101 1.27 -8.34 -12.81
CA GLU A 101 0.49 -7.94 -13.96
C GLU A 101 -0.59 -6.94 -13.58
N CYS A 102 -1.28 -7.16 -12.45
CA CYS A 102 -2.25 -6.20 -11.94
C CYS A 102 -1.64 -4.84 -11.66
N VAL A 103 -0.51 -4.81 -10.99
CA VAL A 103 0.17 -3.56 -10.64
C VAL A 103 0.64 -2.83 -11.90
N LYS A 104 1.19 -3.56 -12.86
CA LYS A 104 1.61 -3.00 -14.13
C LYS A 104 0.45 -2.36 -14.88
N THR A 105 -0.70 -3.02 -14.88
CA THR A 105 -1.90 -2.52 -15.56
C THR A 105 -2.41 -1.24 -14.89
N ILE A 106 -2.35 -1.16 -13.57
CA ILE A 106 -2.78 0.04 -12.84
C ILE A 106 -1.88 1.22 -13.17
N GLY A 107 -0.57 1.04 -13.15
CA GLY A 107 0.40 2.00 -13.67
C GLY A 107 0.76 3.16 -12.74
N CYS A 108 -0.04 3.48 -11.75
CA CYS A 108 0.21 4.62 -10.85
C CYS A 108 0.70 4.21 -9.47
N LEU A 109 0.96 2.92 -9.26
CA LEU A 109 1.36 2.40 -7.96
C LEU A 109 2.87 2.47 -7.74
N HIS A 110 3.23 2.90 -6.54
CA HIS A 110 4.59 2.85 -6.03
C HIS A 110 4.55 2.22 -4.66
N PHE A 111 5.57 1.46 -4.32
CA PHE A 111 5.66 0.81 -3.03
C PHE A 111 6.64 1.55 -2.13
N GLU A 112 6.25 1.73 -0.89
CA GLU A 112 7.12 2.30 0.13
C GLU A 112 7.46 1.20 1.12
N VAL A 113 8.75 0.95 1.30
CA VAL A 113 9.21 -0.08 2.22
C VAL A 113 9.12 0.46 3.63
N ASN A 114 8.40 -0.26 4.48
CA ASN A 114 8.17 0.14 5.85
C ASN A 114 9.43 -0.07 6.68
N GLU A 115 9.86 0.98 7.38
CA GLU A 115 11.08 0.99 8.19
C GLU A 115 10.98 0.16 9.46
N PHE A 116 9.82 -0.40 9.77
CA PHE A 116 9.65 -1.21 10.97
C PHE A 116 10.44 -2.51 10.94
N SER A 117 10.90 -2.93 9.78
CA SER A 117 11.76 -4.08 9.67
C SER A 117 13.20 -3.60 9.50
N ASN A 118 14.04 -3.87 10.49
CA ASN A 118 15.45 -3.52 10.42
C ASN A 118 16.17 -4.15 9.22
N THR A 119 15.61 -5.22 8.68
CA THR A 119 16.19 -5.90 7.53
C THR A 119 15.96 -5.12 6.24
N LEU A 120 15.02 -4.19 6.22
CA LEU A 120 14.69 -3.42 5.02
C LEU A 120 15.43 -2.07 4.96
N VAL A 121 16.14 -1.70 6.00
CA VAL A 121 16.96 -0.48 5.99
C VAL A 121 18.09 -0.59 4.95
N LYS A 122 18.51 -1.81 4.65
CA LYS A 122 19.50 -2.08 3.59
C LYS A 122 18.79 -2.73 2.41
N ARG A 123 19.24 -2.40 1.20
CA ARG A 123 18.75 -3.08 0.02
C ARG A 123 19.02 -4.56 0.18
N THR A 124 17.96 -5.33 0.28
CA THR A 124 18.08 -6.78 0.37
C THR A 124 18.02 -7.39 -1.02
N PRO A 125 18.51 -8.62 -1.20
CA PRO A 125 18.35 -9.31 -2.48
C PRO A 125 16.89 -9.40 -2.93
N THR A 126 15.95 -9.49 -1.99
CA THR A 126 14.52 -9.53 -2.31
C THR A 126 14.08 -8.24 -2.99
N ILE A 127 14.46 -7.08 -2.42
CA ILE A 127 14.11 -5.79 -3.02
C ILE A 127 14.78 -5.64 -4.37
N ASP A 128 16.07 -5.98 -4.48
CA ASP A 128 16.79 -5.85 -5.73
C ASP A 128 16.17 -6.69 -6.85
N ALA A 129 15.67 -7.88 -6.52
CA ALA A 129 15.00 -8.73 -7.48
C ALA A 129 13.66 -8.15 -7.95
N LEU A 130 13.04 -7.30 -7.15
CA LEU A 130 11.73 -6.72 -7.46
C LEU A 130 11.82 -5.36 -8.14
N THR A 131 12.96 -4.68 -8.11
CA THR A 131 13.06 -3.31 -8.65
C THR A 131 12.81 -3.23 -10.15
N ASP A 132 13.00 -4.32 -10.88
CA ASP A 132 12.70 -4.36 -12.31
C ASP A 132 11.20 -4.45 -12.60
N LYS A 133 10.42 -4.89 -11.63
CA LYS A 133 8.97 -5.09 -11.78
C LYS A 133 8.14 -3.99 -11.15
N TYR A 134 8.66 -3.34 -10.13
CA TYR A 134 7.90 -2.40 -9.31
C TYR A 134 8.70 -1.14 -9.04
N SER A 135 7.98 -0.04 -8.84
CA SER A 135 8.57 1.21 -8.38
C SER A 135 8.55 1.27 -6.86
N PHE A 136 9.70 1.53 -6.27
CA PHE A 136 9.83 1.72 -4.83
C PHE A 136 10.25 3.16 -4.52
N TRP A 137 9.75 3.63 -3.40
CA TRP A 137 10.09 4.96 -2.88
C TRP A 137 10.91 4.84 -1.59
#